data_896a40804f66f5a73fb7d3f4cf7907e0
#
_entry.id   896a40804f66f5a73fb7d3f4cf7907e0
#
_cell.length_a   1.000
_cell.length_b   1.000
_cell.length_c   1.000
_cell.angle_alpha   90.00
_cell.angle_beta   90.00
_cell.angle_gamma   90.00
#
_symmetry.space_group_name_H-M   'P 1'
#
loop_
_entity.id
_entity.type
_entity.pdbx_description
1 polymer ?
#
loop_
_entity_poly.entity_id
_entity_poly.type
_entity_poly.pdbx_seq_one_letter_code
_entity_poly.pdbx_strand_id
1 'polypeptide(L)'
;SINGDLSYLNLDWKPVPIVSKFVDILTNGISNKDYDINAFAQDPAALSNRTNYAEMLAQDMFARESMQKIVEKLDTALFNTTIPEDKLPQNIEELELHMQLNYKQSIEIAEEEVINQVLDYNKWDLTRRRVNYDLVTCGIGAVKTNFNNSNGITVDYVDPAYLIYSYTEDPNFEDIYYVGELKAVTLPEIAKQFPNLDDATLERIQEYQGDKTYMYGYGYGPWDQNTIPLLYFEYKTYSDQVFKVKETDWGLQKAIAKDSGFNPPANENFEAVGRTIETLYRGVKVLGTNILLRWELCPNMTRPAADTTKVEMNYAICAPRMYKGRIDSTVSRITGFADMIQITHLKLQQ
;
A
#
# COMPACT_ATOMS: atom_id res chain seq x y z
N SER A 1 -9.02 -49.34 26.40
CA SER A 1 -8.10 -48.93 25.32
C SER A 1 -8.09 -50.05 24.28
N ILE A 2 -8.84 -49.88 23.18
CA ILE A 2 -8.80 -50.76 22.03
C ILE A 2 -7.58 -50.31 21.22
N ASN A 3 -6.42 -50.87 21.48
CA ASN A 3 -5.30 -50.86 20.55
C ASN A 3 -5.63 -51.87 19.45
N GLY A 4 -6.60 -51.53 18.60
CA GLY A 4 -6.89 -52.29 17.41
C GLY A 4 -5.79 -52.04 16.40
N ASP A 5 -5.02 -53.06 16.10
CA ASP A 5 -4.17 -53.09 14.92
C ASP A 5 -5.07 -52.94 13.69
N LEU A 6 -5.06 -51.77 13.07
CA LEU A 6 -5.87 -51.45 11.88
C LEU A 6 -5.14 -51.82 10.57
N SER A 7 -4.00 -52.49 10.66
CA SER A 7 -3.19 -52.90 9.51
C SER A 7 -3.92 -53.86 8.57
N TYR A 8 -4.88 -54.62 9.10
CA TYR A 8 -5.70 -55.60 8.30
C TYR A 8 -6.73 -54.90 7.38
N LEU A 9 -7.04 -53.62 7.62
CA LEU A 9 -8.04 -52.88 6.83
C LEU A 9 -7.54 -52.44 5.47
N ASN A 10 -6.24 -52.50 5.22
CA ASN A 10 -5.58 -52.08 3.97
C ASN A 10 -6.07 -50.71 3.47
N LEU A 11 -6.31 -49.75 4.41
CA LEU A 11 -6.79 -48.42 4.13
C LEU A 11 -5.65 -47.53 3.70
N ASP A 12 -5.85 -46.73 2.66
CA ASP A 12 -4.92 -45.64 2.28
C ASP A 12 -5.20 -44.42 3.15
N TRP A 13 -4.35 -44.22 4.16
CA TRP A 13 -4.41 -43.08 5.09
C TRP A 13 -3.85 -41.79 4.53
N LYS A 14 -3.41 -41.76 3.27
CA LYS A 14 -2.89 -40.55 2.67
C LYS A 14 -4.00 -39.49 2.54
N PRO A 15 -3.76 -38.26 2.98
CA PRO A 15 -4.75 -37.20 2.85
C PRO A 15 -5.04 -36.92 1.36
N VAL A 16 -6.30 -36.78 1.00
CA VAL A 16 -6.69 -36.36 -0.35
C VAL A 16 -6.40 -34.83 -0.49
N PRO A 17 -5.51 -34.41 -1.39
CA PRO A 17 -5.06 -33.02 -1.47
C PRO A 17 -6.07 -32.10 -2.19
N ILE A 18 -7.29 -32.02 -1.67
CA ILE A 18 -8.38 -31.24 -2.28
C ILE A 18 -8.17 -29.76 -2.01
N VAL A 19 -7.80 -29.39 -0.77
CA VAL A 19 -7.68 -27.99 -0.34
C VAL A 19 -6.62 -27.25 -1.15
N SER A 20 -5.45 -27.86 -1.39
CA SER A 20 -4.37 -27.25 -2.18
C SER A 20 -4.83 -26.88 -3.60
N LYS A 21 -5.58 -27.77 -4.24
CA LYS A 21 -6.12 -27.53 -5.58
C LYS A 21 -7.07 -26.32 -5.62
N PHE A 22 -7.94 -26.18 -4.62
CA PHE A 22 -8.85 -25.02 -4.53
C PHE A 22 -8.09 -23.73 -4.22
N VAL A 23 -7.08 -23.78 -3.36
CA VAL A 23 -6.21 -22.63 -3.07
C VAL A 23 -5.52 -22.15 -4.35
N ASP A 24 -4.96 -23.06 -5.14
CA ASP A 24 -4.29 -22.72 -6.41
C ASP A 24 -5.26 -22.09 -7.41
N ILE A 25 -6.48 -22.64 -7.55
CA ILE A 25 -7.51 -22.11 -8.44
C ILE A 25 -7.91 -20.69 -8.01
N LEU A 26 -8.17 -20.46 -6.72
CA LEU A 26 -8.55 -19.15 -6.21
C LEU A 26 -7.43 -18.13 -6.35
N THR A 27 -6.20 -18.50 -5.98
CA THR A 27 -5.03 -17.62 -6.08
C THR A 27 -4.76 -17.19 -7.52
N ASN A 28 -4.83 -18.15 -8.46
CA ASN A 28 -4.66 -17.86 -9.88
C ASN A 28 -5.83 -17.01 -10.42
N GLY A 29 -7.07 -17.30 -9.99
CA GLY A 29 -8.24 -16.52 -10.38
C GLY A 29 -8.17 -15.05 -9.95
N ILE A 30 -7.65 -14.78 -8.75
CA ILE A 30 -7.44 -13.40 -8.25
C ILE A 30 -6.26 -12.75 -8.99
N SER A 31 -5.18 -13.49 -9.22
CA SER A 31 -3.97 -12.96 -9.86
C SER A 31 -4.17 -12.62 -11.35
N ASN A 32 -5.13 -13.25 -12.01
CA ASN A 32 -5.45 -12.98 -13.41
C ASN A 32 -6.37 -11.75 -13.61
N LYS A 33 -6.85 -11.13 -12.54
CA LYS A 33 -7.60 -9.88 -12.66
C LYS A 33 -6.64 -8.73 -12.92
N ASP A 34 -6.82 -8.06 -14.04
CA ASP A 34 -6.09 -6.85 -14.37
C ASP A 34 -6.62 -5.67 -13.54
N TYR A 35 -5.77 -4.69 -13.35
CA TYR A 35 -6.08 -3.41 -12.74
C TYR A 35 -5.47 -2.31 -13.62
N ASP A 36 -6.17 -1.19 -13.71
CA ASP A 36 -5.68 -0.01 -14.40
C ASP A 36 -5.25 1.04 -13.37
N ILE A 37 -4.13 1.70 -13.65
CA ILE A 37 -3.63 2.81 -12.84
C ILE A 37 -4.04 4.09 -13.55
N ASN A 38 -4.84 4.92 -12.86
CA ASN A 38 -5.24 6.22 -13.34
C ASN A 38 -4.75 7.29 -12.36
N ALA A 39 -3.90 8.19 -12.84
CA ALA A 39 -3.43 9.33 -12.08
C ALA A 39 -4.25 10.58 -12.44
N PHE A 40 -4.55 11.40 -11.43
CA PHE A 40 -5.27 12.65 -11.59
C PHE A 40 -4.53 13.76 -10.86
N ALA A 41 -4.11 14.78 -11.58
CA ALA A 41 -3.49 15.95 -10.99
C ALA A 41 -4.54 16.80 -10.25
N GLN A 42 -4.25 17.13 -8.99
CA GLN A 42 -5.14 17.90 -8.11
C GLN A 42 -4.62 19.31 -7.81
N ASP A 43 -3.50 19.71 -8.39
CA ASP A 43 -2.96 21.03 -8.23
C ASP A 43 -3.84 22.10 -8.90
N PRO A 44 -3.92 23.34 -8.39
CA PRO A 44 -4.79 24.38 -8.93
C PRO A 44 -4.54 24.71 -10.41
N ALA A 45 -3.28 24.59 -10.87
CA ALA A 45 -2.94 24.87 -12.26
C ALA A 45 -3.50 23.78 -13.19
N ALA A 46 -3.37 22.50 -12.81
CA ALA A 46 -3.92 21.36 -13.54
C ALA A 46 -5.44 21.39 -13.61
N LEU A 47 -6.09 21.73 -12.49
CA LEU A 47 -7.55 21.89 -12.46
C LEU A 47 -8.02 23.05 -13.37
N SER A 48 -7.32 24.19 -13.36
CA SER A 48 -7.61 25.32 -14.24
C SER A 48 -7.46 24.92 -15.71
N ASN A 49 -6.38 24.22 -16.07
CA ASN A 49 -6.16 23.75 -17.44
C ASN A 49 -7.23 22.76 -17.89
N ARG A 50 -7.68 21.88 -17.02
CA ARG A 50 -8.76 20.94 -17.28
C ARG A 50 -10.07 21.68 -17.54
N THR A 51 -10.40 22.67 -16.71
CA THR A 51 -11.60 23.49 -16.85
C THR A 51 -11.56 24.29 -18.16
N ASN A 52 -10.43 24.96 -18.44
CA ASN A 52 -10.27 25.75 -19.68
C ASN A 52 -10.39 24.86 -20.92
N TYR A 53 -9.87 23.65 -20.90
CA TYR A 53 -10.02 22.72 -22.02
C TYR A 53 -11.46 22.26 -22.20
N ALA A 54 -12.17 21.96 -21.12
CA ALA A 54 -13.59 21.61 -21.18
C ALA A 54 -14.44 22.77 -21.71
N GLU A 55 -14.16 24.01 -21.26
CA GLU A 55 -14.83 25.21 -21.77
C GLU A 55 -14.57 25.44 -23.26
N MET A 56 -13.34 25.22 -23.72
CA MET A 56 -12.97 25.35 -25.11
C MET A 56 -13.73 24.34 -25.98
N LEU A 57 -13.81 23.07 -25.54
CA LEU A 57 -14.59 22.04 -26.26
C LEU A 57 -16.08 22.33 -26.25
N ALA A 58 -16.62 22.82 -25.14
CA ALA A 58 -18.03 23.24 -25.07
C ALA A 58 -18.32 24.40 -26.02
N GLN A 59 -17.46 25.41 -26.08
CA GLN A 59 -17.60 26.52 -27.03
C GLN A 59 -17.53 26.05 -28.46
N ASP A 60 -16.63 25.15 -28.81
CA ASP A 60 -16.50 24.54 -30.13
C ASP A 60 -17.78 23.75 -30.50
N MET A 61 -18.35 23.02 -29.57
CA MET A 61 -19.57 22.24 -29.72
C MET A 61 -20.78 23.19 -30.04
N PHE A 62 -20.95 24.25 -29.26
CA PHE A 62 -22.00 25.25 -29.48
C PHE A 62 -21.81 26.03 -30.79
N ALA A 63 -20.55 26.36 -31.14
CA ALA A 63 -20.24 27.02 -32.39
C ALA A 63 -20.61 26.14 -33.60
N ARG A 64 -20.34 24.84 -33.55
CA ARG A 64 -20.72 23.88 -34.61
C ARG A 64 -22.22 23.73 -34.72
N GLU A 65 -22.94 23.58 -33.61
CA GLU A 65 -24.39 23.51 -33.61
C GLU A 65 -25.00 24.76 -34.24
N SER A 66 -24.45 25.93 -33.95
CA SER A 66 -24.88 27.20 -34.53
C SER A 66 -24.55 27.31 -36.03
N MET A 67 -23.33 26.82 -36.43
CA MET A 67 -22.94 26.78 -37.85
C MET A 67 -23.74 25.77 -38.64
N GLN A 68 -24.06 24.58 -38.14
CA GLN A 68 -24.92 23.62 -38.80
C GLN A 68 -26.31 24.21 -39.08
N LYS A 69 -26.87 24.92 -38.10
CA LYS A 69 -28.16 25.63 -38.30
C LYS A 69 -28.09 26.74 -39.34
N ILE A 70 -26.92 27.34 -39.56
CA ILE A 70 -26.66 28.36 -40.59
C ILE A 70 -26.43 27.71 -41.94
N VAL A 71 -25.67 26.62 -42.00
CA VAL A 71 -25.38 25.85 -43.22
C VAL A 71 -26.64 25.19 -43.77
N GLU A 72 -27.51 24.64 -42.94
CA GLU A 72 -28.84 24.13 -43.34
C GLU A 72 -29.71 25.21 -43.96
N LYS A 73 -29.54 26.49 -43.57
CA LYS A 73 -30.28 27.63 -44.11
C LYS A 73 -29.66 28.20 -45.37
N LEU A 74 -28.38 27.98 -45.65
CA LEU A 74 -27.62 28.65 -46.73
C LEU A 74 -27.21 27.75 -47.89
N ASP A 75 -27.46 26.44 -47.84
CA ASP A 75 -27.20 25.47 -48.94
C ASP A 75 -25.77 25.58 -49.55
N THR A 76 -24.77 25.87 -48.75
CA THR A 76 -23.41 26.09 -49.23
C THR A 76 -22.40 25.18 -48.50
N ALA A 77 -21.88 24.21 -49.26
CA ALA A 77 -20.75 23.35 -48.87
C ALA A 77 -19.43 24.12 -48.83
N LEU A 78 -19.15 24.81 -47.75
CA LEU A 78 -17.89 25.56 -47.61
C LEU A 78 -17.36 25.59 -46.15
N PHE A 79 -17.00 24.45 -45.60
CA PHE A 79 -16.01 24.46 -44.50
C PHE A 79 -15.40 23.06 -44.31
N ASN A 80 -14.18 22.87 -44.83
CA ASN A 80 -13.31 21.76 -44.48
C ASN A 80 -12.74 22.01 -43.08
N THR A 81 -13.30 21.37 -42.08
CA THR A 81 -12.66 21.30 -40.77
C THR A 81 -11.62 20.19 -40.74
N THR A 82 -10.39 20.52 -40.36
CA THR A 82 -9.19 19.67 -40.39
C THR A 82 -9.14 18.63 -39.27
N ILE A 83 -10.18 18.49 -38.44
CA ILE A 83 -10.24 17.52 -37.32
C ILE A 83 -11.31 16.49 -37.68
N PRO A 84 -10.98 15.17 -37.57
CA PRO A 84 -11.98 14.12 -37.83
C PRO A 84 -13.16 14.27 -36.88
N GLU A 85 -14.33 14.43 -37.40
CA GLU A 85 -15.60 14.63 -36.66
C GLU A 85 -15.91 13.49 -35.67
N ASP A 86 -15.41 12.28 -35.96
CA ASP A 86 -15.67 11.07 -35.16
C ASP A 86 -15.03 11.06 -33.75
N LYS A 87 -14.18 12.02 -33.42
CA LYS A 87 -13.43 12.02 -32.15
C LYS A 87 -13.82 13.14 -31.19
N LEU A 88 -14.70 14.02 -31.57
CA LEU A 88 -15.08 15.17 -30.75
C LEU A 88 -16.51 14.98 -30.20
N PRO A 89 -16.72 15.35 -28.92
CA PRO A 89 -18.01 15.20 -28.28
C PRO A 89 -19.06 16.04 -28.99
N GLN A 90 -20.25 15.45 -29.19
CA GLN A 90 -21.40 16.10 -29.85
C GLN A 90 -22.44 16.62 -28.85
N ASN A 91 -22.43 16.02 -27.61
CA ASN A 91 -23.38 16.35 -26.55
C ASN A 91 -22.62 16.60 -25.23
N ILE A 92 -23.30 17.25 -24.27
CA ILE A 92 -22.74 17.51 -22.94
C ILE A 92 -22.38 16.19 -22.24
N GLU A 93 -23.17 15.14 -22.38
CA GLU A 93 -22.92 13.82 -21.84
C GLU A 93 -21.65 13.18 -22.44
N GLU A 94 -21.46 13.32 -23.74
CA GLU A 94 -20.26 12.88 -24.45
C GLU A 94 -19.04 13.72 -24.08
N LEU A 95 -19.21 15.01 -23.80
CA LEU A 95 -18.14 15.88 -23.29
C LEU A 95 -17.68 15.43 -21.91
N GLU A 96 -18.59 15.13 -20.99
CA GLU A 96 -18.26 14.59 -19.68
C GLU A 96 -17.52 13.26 -19.80
N LEU A 97 -17.99 12.38 -20.67
CA LEU A 97 -17.35 11.09 -20.92
C LEU A 97 -15.94 11.26 -21.54
N HIS A 98 -15.79 12.18 -22.49
CA HIS A 98 -14.50 12.52 -23.09
C HIS A 98 -13.51 13.05 -22.05
N MET A 99 -13.97 13.93 -21.16
CA MET A 99 -13.16 14.49 -20.07
C MET A 99 -12.76 13.44 -19.03
N GLN A 100 -13.55 12.38 -18.88
CA GLN A 100 -13.23 11.28 -17.96
C GLN A 100 -12.32 10.22 -18.59
N LEU A 101 -12.51 9.90 -19.86
CA LEU A 101 -11.83 8.78 -20.51
C LEU A 101 -10.64 9.19 -21.38
N ASN A 102 -10.71 10.33 -22.06
CA ASN A 102 -9.75 10.70 -23.09
C ASN A 102 -8.86 11.88 -22.71
N TYR A 103 -9.32 12.74 -21.80
CA TYR A 103 -8.52 13.88 -21.39
C TYR A 103 -7.53 13.47 -20.31
N LYS A 104 -6.25 13.53 -20.64
CA LYS A 104 -5.15 13.36 -19.69
C LYS A 104 -4.11 14.44 -19.93
N GLN A 105 -3.61 15.01 -18.84
CA GLN A 105 -2.49 15.94 -18.90
C GLN A 105 -1.16 15.18 -19.00
N SER A 106 -0.16 15.81 -19.56
CA SER A 106 1.18 15.20 -19.70
C SER A 106 1.78 14.75 -18.35
N ILE A 107 1.47 15.48 -17.27
CA ILE A 107 1.90 15.11 -15.91
C ILE A 107 1.21 13.84 -15.42
N GLU A 108 -0.09 13.70 -15.68
CA GLU A 108 -0.87 12.50 -15.29
C GLU A 108 -0.36 11.25 -16.04
N ILE A 109 -0.06 11.39 -17.33
CA ILE A 109 0.53 10.32 -18.14
C ILE A 109 1.92 9.95 -17.60
N ALA A 110 2.74 10.94 -17.24
CA ALA A 110 4.07 10.70 -16.69
C ALA A 110 3.99 10.02 -15.32
N GLU A 111 3.05 10.38 -14.47
CA GLU A 111 2.81 9.74 -13.17
C GLU A 111 2.39 8.27 -13.33
N GLU A 112 1.46 7.98 -14.24
CA GLU A 112 1.05 6.60 -14.55
C GLU A 112 2.22 5.75 -15.04
N GLU A 113 3.03 6.30 -15.94
CA GLU A 113 4.21 5.61 -16.48
C GLU A 113 5.26 5.36 -15.38
N VAL A 114 5.53 6.34 -14.53
CA VAL A 114 6.47 6.18 -13.40
C VAL A 114 5.99 5.12 -12.42
N ILE A 115 4.69 5.09 -12.08
CA ILE A 115 4.13 4.07 -11.19
C ILE A 115 4.29 2.68 -11.82
N ASN A 116 3.96 2.52 -13.11
CA ASN A 116 4.12 1.26 -13.82
C ASN A 116 5.59 0.82 -13.84
N GLN A 117 6.54 1.71 -14.13
CA GLN A 117 7.96 1.41 -14.09
C GLN A 117 8.44 0.99 -12.69
N VAL A 118 7.97 1.64 -11.63
CA VAL A 118 8.28 1.25 -10.24
C VAL A 118 7.75 -0.15 -9.94
N LEU A 119 6.54 -0.48 -10.36
CA LEU A 119 5.96 -1.81 -10.17
C LEU A 119 6.73 -2.88 -10.94
N ASP A 120 7.09 -2.62 -12.19
CA ASP A 120 7.89 -3.52 -13.03
C ASP A 120 9.28 -3.75 -12.46
N TYR A 121 9.96 -2.69 -12.03
CA TYR A 121 11.28 -2.77 -11.40
C TYR A 121 11.25 -3.63 -10.14
N ASN A 122 10.20 -3.50 -9.33
CA ASN A 122 9.99 -4.29 -8.11
C ASN A 122 9.41 -5.68 -8.36
N LYS A 123 9.19 -6.09 -9.62
CA LYS A 123 8.57 -7.37 -9.98
C LYS A 123 7.25 -7.59 -9.23
N TRP A 124 6.41 -6.56 -9.26
CA TRP A 124 5.15 -6.53 -8.53
C TRP A 124 4.27 -7.76 -8.76
N ASP A 125 4.24 -8.30 -9.97
CA ASP A 125 3.43 -9.49 -10.27
C ASP A 125 3.81 -10.70 -9.42
N LEU A 126 5.10 -10.88 -9.11
CA LEU A 126 5.55 -11.96 -8.24
C LEU A 126 5.13 -11.71 -6.78
N THR A 127 5.33 -10.48 -6.30
CA THR A 127 4.91 -10.06 -4.96
C THR A 127 3.40 -10.17 -4.80
N ARG A 128 2.63 -9.68 -5.78
CA ARG A 128 1.17 -9.75 -5.82
C ARG A 128 0.66 -11.19 -5.76
N ARG A 129 1.26 -12.11 -6.53
CA ARG A 129 0.89 -13.53 -6.48
C ARG A 129 1.10 -14.12 -5.10
N ARG A 130 2.19 -13.77 -4.42
CA ARG A 130 2.49 -14.22 -3.06
C ARG A 130 1.50 -13.65 -2.05
N VAL A 131 1.21 -12.36 -2.12
CA VAL A 131 0.19 -11.71 -1.28
C VAL A 131 -1.20 -12.32 -1.51
N ASN A 132 -1.59 -12.60 -2.76
CA ASN A 132 -2.86 -13.25 -3.06
C ASN A 132 -2.94 -14.68 -2.48
N TYR A 133 -1.84 -15.42 -2.48
CA TYR A 133 -1.77 -16.71 -1.82
C TYR A 133 -2.01 -16.59 -0.31
N ASP A 134 -1.37 -15.60 0.34
CA ASP A 134 -1.56 -15.36 1.78
C ASP A 134 -2.97 -14.89 2.12
N LEU A 135 -3.58 -14.06 1.28
CA LEU A 135 -5.00 -13.66 1.44
C LEU A 135 -5.95 -14.85 1.39
N VAL A 136 -5.67 -15.85 0.56
CA VAL A 136 -6.48 -17.07 0.48
C VAL A 136 -6.21 -18.00 1.65
N THR A 137 -4.94 -18.20 2.02
CA THR A 137 -4.52 -19.18 3.04
C THR A 137 -4.63 -18.67 4.46
N CYS A 138 -4.12 -17.46 4.71
CA CYS A 138 -4.06 -16.83 6.03
C CYS A 138 -5.19 -15.82 6.26
N GLY A 139 -5.78 -15.29 5.18
CA GLY A 139 -6.82 -14.25 5.24
C GLY A 139 -6.27 -12.83 5.37
N ILE A 140 -4.97 -12.64 5.39
CA ILE A 140 -4.27 -11.36 5.50
C ILE A 140 -3.10 -11.33 4.53
N GLY A 141 -2.89 -10.18 3.91
CA GLY A 141 -1.75 -9.92 3.05
C GLY A 141 -1.13 -8.58 3.40
N ALA A 142 0.19 -8.48 3.27
CA ALA A 142 0.91 -7.27 3.61
C ALA A 142 2.08 -7.01 2.65
N VAL A 143 2.29 -5.74 2.35
CA VAL A 143 3.45 -5.23 1.62
C VAL A 143 4.00 -4.00 2.34
N LYS A 144 5.28 -3.74 2.14
CA LYS A 144 5.94 -2.55 2.66
C LYS A 144 6.52 -1.74 1.52
N THR A 145 6.21 -0.46 1.51
CA THR A 145 6.88 0.50 0.63
C THR A 145 8.06 1.12 1.36
N ASN A 146 9.18 1.27 0.67
CA ASN A 146 10.36 1.91 1.24
C ASN A 146 11.02 2.77 0.17
N PHE A 147 11.70 3.82 0.60
CA PHE A 147 12.49 4.67 -0.28
C PHE A 147 13.96 4.61 0.11
N ASN A 148 14.80 4.36 -0.85
CA ASN A 148 16.25 4.34 -0.69
C ASN A 148 16.89 5.13 -1.84
N ASN A 149 17.83 6.02 -1.52
CA ASN A 149 18.53 6.83 -2.52
C ASN A 149 19.28 6.00 -3.58
N SER A 150 19.64 4.75 -3.25
CA SER A 150 20.33 3.86 -4.18
C SER A 150 19.40 3.10 -5.12
N ASN A 151 18.25 2.67 -4.62
CA ASN A 151 17.32 1.79 -5.34
C ASN A 151 15.99 2.47 -5.69
N GLY A 152 15.79 3.73 -5.27
CA GLY A 152 14.52 4.42 -5.44
C GLY A 152 13.42 3.85 -4.53
N ILE A 153 12.22 3.75 -5.06
CA ILE A 153 11.04 3.20 -4.36
C ILE A 153 11.08 1.68 -4.48
N THR A 154 11.05 0.99 -3.35
CA THR A 154 10.95 -0.48 -3.27
C THR A 154 9.61 -0.89 -2.68
N VAL A 155 9.06 -1.98 -3.20
CA VAL A 155 7.84 -2.62 -2.70
C VAL A 155 8.19 -4.03 -2.28
N ASP A 156 8.30 -4.23 -0.98
CA ASP A 156 8.74 -5.49 -0.38
C ASP A 156 7.55 -6.30 0.12
N TYR A 157 7.60 -7.60 -0.09
CA TYR A 157 6.66 -8.54 0.53
C TYR A 157 6.89 -8.62 2.03
N VAL A 158 5.81 -8.64 2.81
CA VAL A 158 5.83 -8.86 4.25
C VAL A 158 5.11 -10.17 4.57
N ASP A 159 5.82 -11.06 5.28
CA ASP A 159 5.24 -12.34 5.68
C ASP A 159 4.22 -12.13 6.82
N PRO A 160 2.95 -12.47 6.63
CA PRO A 160 1.93 -12.33 7.67
C PRO A 160 2.21 -13.07 8.96
N ALA A 161 3.00 -14.15 8.93
CA ALA A 161 3.37 -14.92 10.12
C ALA A 161 4.25 -14.12 11.09
N TYR A 162 4.96 -13.11 10.58
CA TYR A 162 5.87 -12.28 11.35
C TYR A 162 5.45 -10.82 11.44
N LEU A 163 4.23 -10.53 11.00
CA LEU A 163 3.64 -9.20 11.08
C LEU A 163 3.11 -8.93 12.49
N ILE A 164 3.45 -7.79 13.04
CA ILE A 164 2.99 -7.31 14.34
C ILE A 164 2.27 -5.99 14.12
N TYR A 165 1.08 -5.83 14.69
CA TYR A 165 0.30 -4.60 14.53
C TYR A 165 -0.55 -4.32 15.78
N SER A 166 -0.98 -3.06 15.93
CA SER A 166 -1.91 -2.69 16.98
C SER A 166 -3.32 -3.23 16.70
N TYR A 167 -4.10 -3.44 17.75
CA TYR A 167 -5.48 -3.88 17.59
C TYR A 167 -6.25 -2.97 16.64
N THR A 168 -6.97 -3.58 15.72
CA THR A 168 -7.85 -2.91 14.76
C THR A 168 -9.06 -3.79 14.46
N GLU A 169 -10.16 -3.17 14.06
CA GLU A 169 -11.34 -3.81 13.49
C GLU A 169 -11.51 -3.43 12.00
N ASP A 170 -10.63 -2.57 11.49
CA ASP A 170 -10.65 -2.13 10.10
C ASP A 170 -9.94 -3.15 9.18
N PRO A 171 -10.61 -3.68 8.15
CA PRO A 171 -10.01 -4.59 7.17
C PRO A 171 -8.82 -4.04 6.42
N ASN A 172 -8.68 -2.71 6.31
CA ASN A 172 -7.60 -2.03 5.61
C ASN A 172 -6.49 -1.53 6.56
N PHE A 173 -6.65 -1.71 7.87
CA PHE A 173 -5.66 -1.31 8.88
C PHE A 173 -5.28 0.19 8.86
N GLU A 174 -6.21 1.08 8.53
CA GLU A 174 -5.94 2.52 8.47
C GLU A 174 -5.82 3.15 9.86
N ASP A 175 -6.48 2.56 10.87
CA ASP A 175 -6.55 3.04 12.25
C ASP A 175 -5.39 2.58 13.15
N ILE A 176 -4.47 1.75 12.64
CA ILE A 176 -3.34 1.25 13.42
C ILE A 176 -2.37 2.37 13.79
N TYR A 177 -1.79 2.28 14.99
CA TYR A 177 -0.81 3.24 15.48
C TYR A 177 0.62 2.68 15.57
N TYR A 178 0.80 1.36 15.52
CA TYR A 178 2.10 0.74 15.29
C TYR A 178 1.98 -0.50 14.40
N VAL A 179 3.03 -0.75 13.65
CA VAL A 179 3.22 -1.94 12.83
C VAL A 179 4.69 -2.34 12.84
N GLY A 180 4.96 -3.62 12.72
CA GLY A 180 6.32 -4.12 12.61
C GLY A 180 6.38 -5.50 11.97
N GLU A 181 7.58 -5.88 11.57
CA GLU A 181 7.88 -7.18 11.01
C GLU A 181 9.14 -7.77 11.64
N LEU A 182 9.14 -9.08 11.84
CA LEU A 182 10.30 -9.81 12.28
C LEU A 182 11.04 -10.36 11.05
N LYS A 183 12.34 -10.08 10.96
CA LYS A 183 13.20 -10.62 9.90
C LYS A 183 14.44 -11.27 10.48
N ALA A 184 14.82 -12.44 9.95
CA ALA A 184 16.09 -13.06 10.21
C ALA A 184 17.12 -12.52 9.21
N VAL A 185 18.11 -11.80 9.70
CA VAL A 185 19.10 -11.10 8.87
C VAL A 185 20.51 -11.58 9.26
N THR A 186 21.38 -11.72 8.27
CA THR A 186 22.77 -12.12 8.53
C THR A 186 23.60 -10.96 9.03
N LEU A 187 24.65 -11.24 9.82
CA LEU A 187 25.54 -10.19 10.36
C LEU A 187 26.16 -9.30 9.25
N PRO A 188 26.66 -9.84 8.13
CA PRO A 188 27.17 -9.00 7.03
C PRO A 188 26.13 -8.06 6.44
N GLU A 189 24.87 -8.49 6.38
CA GLU A 189 23.79 -7.67 5.88
C GLU A 189 23.41 -6.56 6.87
N ILE A 190 23.47 -6.83 8.19
CA ILE A 190 23.30 -5.81 9.23
C ILE A 190 24.41 -4.75 9.09
N ALA A 191 25.67 -5.16 8.96
CA ALA A 191 26.78 -4.23 8.76
C ALA A 191 26.62 -3.38 7.49
N LYS A 192 26.09 -3.96 6.41
CA LYS A 192 25.78 -3.22 5.16
C LYS A 192 24.64 -2.22 5.34
N GLN A 193 23.58 -2.61 6.06
CA GLN A 193 22.41 -1.74 6.27
C GLN A 193 22.68 -0.60 7.28
N PHE A 194 23.60 -0.83 8.20
CA PHE A 194 23.97 0.11 9.29
C PHE A 194 25.47 0.36 9.33
N PRO A 195 26.03 1.09 8.37
CA PRO A 195 27.48 1.28 8.26
C PRO A 195 28.10 2.10 9.41
N ASN A 196 27.28 2.74 10.22
CA ASN A 196 27.74 3.56 11.36
C ASN A 196 27.84 2.77 12.68
N LEU A 197 27.61 1.45 12.66
CA LEU A 197 27.78 0.62 13.86
C LEU A 197 29.28 0.41 14.15
N ASP A 198 29.63 0.48 15.45
CA ASP A 198 30.95 0.16 15.93
C ASP A 198 31.18 -1.38 16.00
N ASP A 199 32.40 -1.79 15.84
CA ASP A 199 32.79 -3.21 15.84
C ASP A 199 32.39 -3.91 17.16
N ALA A 200 32.48 -3.22 18.31
CA ALA A 200 32.06 -3.77 19.60
C ALA A 200 30.55 -4.06 19.66
N THR A 201 29.72 -3.25 19.00
CA THR A 201 28.27 -3.51 18.88
C THR A 201 28.02 -4.68 17.94
N LEU A 202 28.75 -4.81 16.84
CA LEU A 202 28.66 -5.95 15.93
C LEU A 202 29.06 -7.28 16.63
N GLU A 203 30.10 -7.28 17.42
CA GLU A 203 30.49 -8.46 18.23
C GLU A 203 29.40 -8.86 19.23
N ARG A 204 28.80 -7.90 19.93
CA ARG A 204 27.65 -8.15 20.81
C ARG A 204 26.43 -8.69 20.09
N ILE A 205 26.14 -8.21 18.90
CA ILE A 205 25.04 -8.71 18.05
C ILE A 205 25.32 -10.15 17.62
N GLN A 206 26.58 -10.50 17.36
CA GLN A 206 26.98 -11.84 16.95
C GLN A 206 26.68 -12.90 18.05
N GLU A 207 26.68 -12.53 19.31
CA GLU A 207 26.32 -13.44 20.43
C GLU A 207 24.86 -13.94 20.33
N TYR A 208 23.99 -13.19 19.67
CA TYR A 208 22.58 -13.56 19.47
C TYR A 208 22.34 -14.28 18.13
N GLN A 209 23.38 -14.65 17.43
CA GLN A 209 23.31 -15.39 16.18
C GLN A 209 22.70 -16.77 16.42
N GLY A 210 21.66 -17.11 15.64
CA GLY A 210 20.95 -18.37 15.78
C GLY A 210 19.92 -18.43 16.91
N ASP A 211 19.64 -17.31 17.60
CA ASP A 211 18.56 -17.24 18.57
C ASP A 211 17.19 -17.32 17.87
N LYS A 212 16.48 -18.44 18.10
CA LYS A 212 15.17 -18.74 17.52
C LYS A 212 14.00 -18.48 18.46
N THR A 213 14.26 -17.92 19.64
CA THR A 213 13.25 -17.74 20.69
C THR A 213 12.03 -16.95 20.21
N TYR A 214 12.24 -16.04 19.27
CA TYR A 214 11.20 -15.10 18.78
C TYR A 214 10.67 -15.42 17.38
N MET A 215 11.20 -16.43 16.70
CA MET A 215 10.83 -16.77 15.33
C MET A 215 10.26 -18.19 15.23
N TYR A 216 9.00 -18.32 15.61
CA TYR A 216 8.27 -19.59 15.50
C TYR A 216 7.95 -19.89 14.03
N GLY A 217 8.26 -21.10 13.59
CA GLY A 217 7.80 -21.63 12.29
C GLY A 217 8.77 -21.44 11.12
N TYR A 218 9.90 -20.81 11.27
CA TYR A 218 10.96 -20.92 10.27
C TYR A 218 11.49 -22.36 10.25
N GLY A 219 11.49 -22.94 9.05
CA GLY A 219 11.97 -24.29 8.85
C GLY A 219 13.38 -24.46 9.40
N TYR A 220 13.64 -25.61 9.98
CA TYR A 220 14.94 -25.97 10.57
C TYR A 220 16.00 -26.15 9.48
N GLY A 221 16.28 -25.10 8.68
CA GLY A 221 17.35 -25.12 7.70
C GLY A 221 18.71 -24.76 8.31
N PRO A 222 19.81 -25.30 7.79
CA PRO A 222 21.15 -24.98 8.28
C PRO A 222 21.52 -23.48 8.10
N TRP A 223 20.84 -22.77 7.22
CA TRP A 223 21.02 -21.32 7.01
C TRP A 223 20.47 -20.46 8.15
N ASP A 224 19.54 -20.98 8.97
CA ASP A 224 18.95 -20.22 10.07
C ASP A 224 19.92 -20.04 11.25
N GLN A 225 21.00 -20.82 11.30
CA GLN A 225 21.97 -20.76 12.40
C GLN A 225 22.82 -19.49 12.37
N ASN A 226 22.92 -18.83 11.20
CA ASN A 226 23.75 -17.65 11.01
C ASN A 226 22.95 -16.35 10.90
N THR A 227 21.69 -16.38 11.30
CA THR A 227 20.80 -15.22 11.26
C THR A 227 20.53 -14.64 12.64
N ILE A 228 20.23 -13.36 12.66
CA ILE A 228 19.92 -12.58 13.86
C ILE A 228 18.50 -12.06 13.73
N PRO A 229 17.62 -12.27 14.71
CA PRO A 229 16.25 -11.79 14.65
C PRO A 229 16.20 -10.28 14.86
N LEU A 230 15.74 -9.55 13.85
CA LEU A 230 15.52 -8.10 13.89
C LEU A 230 14.03 -7.79 13.87
N LEU A 231 13.63 -6.83 14.69
CA LEU A 231 12.32 -6.21 14.64
C LEU A 231 12.43 -4.87 13.89
N TYR A 232 11.84 -4.79 12.71
CA TYR A 232 11.59 -3.54 12.01
C TYR A 232 10.22 -3.03 12.43
N PHE A 233 10.11 -1.79 12.87
CA PHE A 233 8.84 -1.26 13.35
C PHE A 233 8.65 0.20 12.95
N GLU A 234 7.39 0.58 12.85
CA GLU A 234 6.93 1.95 12.66
C GLU A 234 5.81 2.25 13.66
N TYR A 235 5.76 3.47 14.15
CA TYR A 235 4.68 3.90 15.03
C TYR A 235 4.35 5.37 14.82
N LYS A 236 3.07 5.67 14.98
CA LYS A 236 2.55 7.03 14.92
C LYS A 236 2.68 7.72 16.27
N THR A 237 3.06 8.98 16.25
CA THR A 237 3.06 9.85 17.41
C THR A 237 2.54 11.22 17.01
N TYR A 238 2.37 12.11 17.97
CA TYR A 238 1.86 13.46 17.71
C TYR A 238 2.98 14.47 17.86
N SER A 239 2.97 15.47 16.99
CA SER A 239 3.88 16.60 17.05
C SER A 239 3.08 17.89 16.88
N ASP A 240 3.37 18.86 17.72
CA ASP A 240 2.76 20.17 17.60
C ASP A 240 3.53 21.03 16.60
N GLN A 241 2.80 21.52 15.60
CA GLN A 241 3.31 22.49 14.65
C GLN A 241 2.72 23.85 14.97
N VAL A 242 3.59 24.87 15.05
CA VAL A 242 3.20 26.26 15.26
C VAL A 242 3.44 27.04 13.98
N PHE A 243 2.44 27.77 13.54
CA PHE A 243 2.50 28.65 12.37
C PHE A 243 2.39 30.08 12.82
N LYS A 244 3.31 30.92 12.31
CA LYS A 244 3.17 32.37 12.35
C LYS A 244 2.25 32.77 11.21
N VAL A 245 1.08 33.27 11.50
CA VAL A 245 0.12 33.78 10.53
C VAL A 245 0.17 35.30 10.54
N LYS A 246 0.37 35.93 9.40
CA LYS A 246 0.27 37.38 9.21
C LYS A 246 -0.91 37.68 8.30
N GLU A 247 -1.80 38.53 8.76
CA GLU A 247 -2.83 39.11 7.94
C GLU A 247 -2.24 40.32 7.20
N THR A 248 -2.36 40.33 5.89
CA THR A 248 -1.92 41.47 5.05
C THR A 248 -3.08 42.41 4.84
N ASP A 249 -2.79 43.69 4.55
CA ASP A 249 -3.79 44.73 4.31
C ASP A 249 -4.79 44.38 3.16
N TRP A 250 -4.47 43.36 2.39
CA TRP A 250 -5.30 42.84 1.28
C TRP A 250 -6.14 41.60 1.67
N GLY A 251 -6.19 41.27 2.97
CA GLY A 251 -6.92 40.09 3.46
C GLY A 251 -6.26 38.74 3.17
N LEU A 252 -5.08 38.70 2.56
CA LEU A 252 -4.32 37.48 2.31
C LEU A 252 -3.56 37.07 3.58
N GLN A 253 -3.80 35.85 4.07
CA GLN A 253 -3.06 35.27 5.18
C GLN A 253 -1.81 34.57 4.67
N LYS A 254 -0.65 34.93 5.23
CA LYS A 254 0.62 34.24 4.97
C LYS A 254 1.04 33.44 6.20
N ALA A 255 1.08 32.13 6.10
CA ALA A 255 1.48 31.24 7.18
C ALA A 255 2.94 30.78 6.98
N ILE A 256 3.76 30.86 8.03
CA ILE A 256 5.14 30.38 8.04
C ILE A 256 5.29 29.43 9.23
N ALA A 257 5.77 28.21 8.98
CA ALA A 257 6.05 27.26 10.05
C ALA A 257 7.17 27.77 10.97
N LYS A 258 6.99 27.59 12.27
CA LYS A 258 7.91 27.97 13.34
C LYS A 258 8.09 26.80 14.31
N ASP A 259 9.10 26.91 15.18
CA ASP A 259 9.31 25.95 16.25
C ASP A 259 8.17 26.00 17.27
N SER A 260 7.95 24.91 17.98
CA SER A 260 6.87 24.74 18.96
C SER A 260 6.86 25.79 20.08
N GLY A 261 8.03 26.38 20.39
CA GLY A 261 8.19 27.43 21.40
C GLY A 261 8.02 28.85 20.88
N PHE A 262 7.57 29.05 19.63
CA PHE A 262 7.44 30.39 19.06
C PHE A 262 6.30 31.18 19.71
N ASN A 263 6.64 32.33 20.32
CA ASN A 263 5.68 33.33 20.77
C ASN A 263 5.77 34.55 19.87
N PRO A 264 4.66 35.04 19.28
CA PRO A 264 4.66 36.24 18.45
C PRO A 264 5.01 37.48 19.30
N PRO A 265 5.72 38.47 18.73
CA PRO A 265 5.95 39.74 19.39
C PRO A 265 4.62 40.47 19.69
N ALA A 266 4.50 41.07 20.87
CA ALA A 266 3.26 41.69 21.35
C ALA A 266 2.75 42.87 20.51
N ASN A 267 3.58 43.45 19.61
CA ASN A 267 3.28 44.67 18.85
C ASN A 267 3.08 44.47 17.35
N GLU A 268 3.01 43.23 16.88
CA GLU A 268 2.84 42.92 15.47
C GLU A 268 1.52 42.19 15.22
N ASN A 269 0.90 42.46 14.08
CA ASN A 269 -0.31 41.75 13.59
C ASN A 269 -0.02 40.28 13.22
N PHE A 270 0.61 39.57 14.15
CA PHE A 270 0.93 38.14 13.96
C PHE A 270 0.19 37.30 15.00
N GLU A 271 -0.39 36.27 14.52
CA GLU A 271 -1.03 35.23 15.34
C GLU A 271 -0.23 33.95 15.29
N ALA A 272 -0.08 33.28 16.43
CA ALA A 272 0.48 31.94 16.48
C ALA A 272 -0.69 30.95 16.44
N VAL A 273 -0.77 30.18 15.37
CA VAL A 273 -1.76 29.10 15.23
C VAL A 273 -1.04 27.77 15.39
N GLY A 274 -1.38 27.05 16.46
CA GLY A 274 -0.88 25.70 16.70
C GLY A 274 -1.83 24.65 16.13
N ARG A 275 -1.26 23.61 15.55
CA ARG A 275 -2.00 22.38 15.23
C ARG A 275 -1.19 21.15 15.62
N THR A 276 -1.87 20.13 16.11
CA THR A 276 -1.26 18.83 16.37
C THR A 276 -1.38 17.98 15.12
N ILE A 277 -0.26 17.46 14.66
CA ILE A 277 -0.19 16.56 13.51
C ILE A 277 0.38 15.21 13.91
N GLU A 278 -0.03 14.17 13.22
CA GLU A 278 0.61 12.87 13.34
C GLU A 278 1.99 12.88 12.65
N THR A 279 2.93 12.21 13.27
CA THR A 279 4.26 11.94 12.74
C THR A 279 4.59 10.46 12.85
N LEU A 280 5.35 9.94 11.89
CA LEU A 280 5.74 8.54 11.83
C LEU A 280 7.21 8.39 12.20
N TYR A 281 7.49 7.54 13.18
CA TYR A 281 8.83 7.11 13.52
C TYR A 281 9.07 5.67 13.06
N ARG A 282 10.29 5.40 12.61
CA ARG A 282 10.73 4.04 12.27
C ARG A 282 11.92 3.63 13.11
N GLY A 283 12.00 2.36 13.42
CA GLY A 283 13.08 1.81 14.19
C GLY A 283 13.43 0.39 13.78
N VAL A 284 14.65 -0.03 14.17
CA VAL A 284 15.13 -1.40 14.03
C VAL A 284 15.80 -1.81 15.32
N LYS A 285 15.35 -2.92 15.90
CA LYS A 285 15.83 -3.44 17.18
C LYS A 285 16.27 -4.89 17.03
N VAL A 286 17.38 -5.24 17.66
CA VAL A 286 17.79 -6.64 17.80
C VAL A 286 16.95 -7.28 18.91
N LEU A 287 16.18 -8.33 18.57
CA LEU A 287 15.32 -9.00 19.52
C LEU A 287 16.14 -9.74 20.60
N GLY A 288 15.56 -9.79 21.81
CA GLY A 288 16.25 -10.36 22.98
C GLY A 288 17.25 -9.42 23.62
N THR A 289 17.51 -8.26 23.03
CA THR A 289 18.51 -7.29 23.50
C THR A 289 17.92 -5.90 23.69
N ASN A 290 18.71 -4.99 24.27
CA ASN A 290 18.42 -3.56 24.31
C ASN A 290 19.14 -2.78 23.19
N ILE A 291 19.68 -3.48 22.18
CA ILE A 291 20.39 -2.85 21.06
C ILE A 291 19.37 -2.33 20.05
N LEU A 292 19.35 -1.03 19.89
CA LEU A 292 18.56 -0.30 18.93
C LEU A 292 19.47 0.15 17.78
N LEU A 293 19.28 -0.42 16.59
CA LEU A 293 20.11 -0.14 15.41
C LEU A 293 19.71 1.14 14.71
N ARG A 294 18.43 1.46 14.75
CA ARG A 294 17.85 2.68 14.15
C ARG A 294 16.66 3.13 14.95
N TRP A 295 16.53 4.42 15.12
CA TRP A 295 15.32 5.08 15.60
C TRP A 295 15.34 6.52 15.10
N GLU A 296 14.48 6.80 14.15
CA GLU A 296 14.47 8.10 13.48
C GLU A 296 13.07 8.46 13.00
N LEU A 297 12.85 9.74 12.74
CA LEU A 297 11.66 10.21 12.04
C LEU A 297 11.66 9.62 10.63
N CYS A 298 10.53 9.07 10.21
CA CYS A 298 10.42 8.49 8.88
C CYS A 298 10.59 9.60 7.81
N PRO A 299 11.58 9.50 6.91
CA PRO A 299 11.82 10.53 5.90
C PRO A 299 10.72 10.61 4.85
N ASN A 300 9.99 9.52 4.64
CA ASN A 300 8.97 9.38 3.60
C ASN A 300 7.58 9.24 4.22
N MET A 301 7.12 10.29 4.90
CA MET A 301 5.76 10.32 5.44
C MET A 301 4.79 10.71 4.34
N THR A 302 3.86 9.81 4.02
CA THR A 302 2.71 10.08 3.17
C THR A 302 1.51 10.51 4.01
N ARG A 303 0.72 11.42 3.49
CA ARG A 303 -0.46 11.95 4.16
C ARG A 303 -1.66 11.87 3.23
N PRO A 304 -2.83 11.42 3.73
CA PRO A 304 -4.04 11.38 2.91
C PRO A 304 -4.43 12.81 2.49
N ALA A 305 -4.87 12.94 1.24
CA ALA A 305 -5.30 14.24 0.69
C ALA A 305 -6.50 14.84 1.44
N ALA A 306 -7.36 13.97 1.99
CA ALA A 306 -8.54 14.39 2.75
C ALA A 306 -8.20 14.99 4.12
N ASP A 307 -7.12 14.53 4.77
CA ASP A 307 -6.71 15.01 6.10
C ASP A 307 -5.19 14.99 6.24
N THR A 308 -4.57 16.12 5.96
CA THR A 308 -3.11 16.29 6.03
C THR A 308 -2.56 16.29 7.46
N THR A 309 -3.39 16.24 8.48
CA THR A 309 -2.95 16.09 9.88
C THR A 309 -2.62 14.65 10.24
N LYS A 310 -3.14 13.68 9.48
CA LYS A 310 -2.86 12.25 9.61
C LYS A 310 -1.63 11.84 8.81
N VAL A 311 -1.05 10.71 9.20
CA VAL A 311 0.06 10.07 8.47
C VAL A 311 -0.32 8.62 8.17
N GLU A 312 0.05 8.16 6.99
CA GLU A 312 -0.11 6.76 6.58
C GLU A 312 1.14 5.95 6.97
N MET A 313 0.94 4.67 7.29
CA MET A 313 2.04 3.74 7.48
C MET A 313 2.66 3.37 6.14
N ASN A 314 3.96 3.04 6.13
CA ASN A 314 4.59 2.48 4.93
C ASN A 314 4.24 1.00 4.70
N TYR A 315 3.46 0.40 5.59
CA TYR A 315 2.91 -0.93 5.44
C TYR A 315 1.47 -0.83 4.93
N ALA A 316 1.19 -1.44 3.81
CA ALA A 316 -0.16 -1.64 3.30
C ALA A 316 -0.60 -3.07 3.65
N ILE A 317 -1.59 -3.17 4.53
CA ILE A 317 -2.10 -4.44 5.05
C ILE A 317 -3.57 -4.53 4.69
N CYS A 318 -4.00 -5.72 4.31
CA CYS A 318 -5.41 -5.99 3.99
C CYS A 318 -5.83 -7.34 4.54
N ALA A 319 -6.96 -7.36 5.26
CA ALA A 319 -7.63 -8.58 5.70
C ALA A 319 -9.14 -8.48 5.38
N PRO A 320 -9.56 -8.83 4.15
CA PRO A 320 -10.92 -8.59 3.65
C PRO A 320 -12.02 -9.23 4.50
N ARG A 321 -11.69 -10.26 5.27
CA ARG A 321 -12.62 -10.97 6.15
C ARG A 321 -12.21 -10.82 7.59
N MET A 322 -12.25 -9.59 8.07
CA MET A 322 -12.06 -9.27 9.47
C MET A 322 -13.41 -9.02 10.15
N TYR A 323 -13.60 -9.62 11.31
CA TYR A 323 -14.76 -9.36 12.18
C TYR A 323 -14.29 -9.28 13.62
N LYS A 324 -14.51 -8.15 14.26
CA LYS A 324 -14.08 -7.89 15.65
C LYS A 324 -12.61 -8.24 15.90
N GLY A 325 -11.73 -7.82 15.03
CA GLY A 325 -10.30 -8.08 15.11
C GLY A 325 -9.86 -9.53 14.82
N ARG A 326 -10.80 -10.42 14.47
CA ARG A 326 -10.49 -11.80 14.05
C ARG A 326 -10.46 -11.89 12.54
N ILE A 327 -9.36 -12.40 12.03
CA ILE A 327 -9.17 -12.66 10.61
C ILE A 327 -9.62 -14.08 10.32
N ASP A 328 -10.45 -14.25 9.30
CA ASP A 328 -10.96 -15.54 8.85
C ASP A 328 -10.45 -15.84 7.44
N SER A 329 -9.73 -16.95 7.29
CA SER A 329 -9.18 -17.35 5.99
C SER A 329 -10.17 -18.23 5.21
N THR A 330 -10.00 -18.27 3.90
CA THR A 330 -10.78 -19.18 3.05
C THR A 330 -10.50 -20.64 3.41
N VAL A 331 -9.24 -20.97 3.70
CA VAL A 331 -8.80 -22.31 4.08
C VAL A 331 -9.45 -22.75 5.39
N SER A 332 -9.46 -21.89 6.41
CA SER A 332 -10.07 -22.21 7.71
C SER A 332 -11.54 -22.59 7.57
N ARG A 333 -12.27 -21.95 6.65
CA ARG A 333 -13.69 -22.23 6.39
C ARG A 333 -13.96 -23.54 5.67
N ILE A 334 -13.04 -23.98 4.82
CA ILE A 334 -13.21 -25.22 4.02
C ILE A 334 -12.60 -26.45 4.67
N THR A 335 -11.81 -26.30 5.74
CA THR A 335 -11.13 -27.42 6.41
C THR A 335 -12.14 -28.48 6.89
N GLY A 336 -13.26 -28.06 7.49
CA GLY A 336 -14.29 -29.01 7.95
C GLY A 336 -14.90 -29.85 6.81
N PHE A 337 -15.04 -29.29 5.62
CA PHE A 337 -15.50 -30.06 4.44
C PHE A 337 -14.43 -31.02 3.94
N ALA A 338 -13.16 -30.62 3.98
CA ALA A 338 -12.05 -31.47 3.62
C ALA A 338 -11.97 -32.71 4.55
N ASP A 339 -12.17 -32.51 5.85
CA ASP A 339 -12.24 -33.62 6.83
C ASP A 339 -13.40 -34.55 6.56
N MET A 340 -14.59 -34.04 6.23
CA MET A 340 -15.74 -34.87 5.85
C MET A 340 -15.47 -35.70 4.59
N ILE A 341 -14.83 -35.11 3.59
CA ILE A 341 -14.45 -35.81 2.36
C ILE A 341 -13.45 -36.92 2.68
N GLN A 342 -12.46 -36.64 3.53
CA GLN A 342 -11.47 -37.63 3.95
C GLN A 342 -12.13 -38.82 4.69
N ILE A 343 -13.02 -38.53 5.63
CA ILE A 343 -13.78 -39.57 6.37
C ILE A 343 -14.64 -40.38 5.41
N THR A 344 -15.30 -39.74 4.46
CA THR A 344 -16.14 -40.46 3.47
C THR A 344 -15.29 -41.31 2.56
N HIS A 345 -14.12 -40.85 2.13
CA HIS A 345 -13.18 -41.62 1.33
C HIS A 345 -12.72 -42.88 2.06
N LEU A 346 -12.35 -42.77 3.34
CA LEU A 346 -11.97 -43.91 4.17
C LEU A 346 -13.12 -44.93 4.35
N LYS A 347 -14.36 -44.41 4.52
CA LYS A 347 -15.54 -45.30 4.60
C LYS A 347 -15.86 -46.04 3.32
N LEU A 348 -15.55 -45.47 2.16
CA LEU A 348 -15.74 -46.11 0.86
C LEU A 348 -14.68 -47.18 0.57
N GLN A 349 -13.54 -47.14 1.27
CA GLN A 349 -12.49 -48.15 1.17
C GLN A 349 -12.76 -49.39 2.05
N GLN A 350 -13.60 -49.26 3.08
CA GLN A 350 -14.05 -50.36 3.92
C GLN A 350 -15.09 -51.24 3.21
#